data_cc65b66f88c1e31bfd1825c443fbd0b8
#
_entry.id   cc65b66f88c1e31bfd1825c443fbd0b8
#
_cell.length_a   1.000
_cell.length_b   1.000
_cell.length_c   1.000
_cell.angle_alpha   90.00
_cell.angle_beta   90.00
_cell.angle_gamma   90.00
#
_symmetry.space_group_name_H-M   'P 1'
#
loop_
_entity.id
_entity.type
_entity.pdbx_description
1 polymer ?
#
loop_
_entity_poly.entity_id
_entity_poly.type
_entity_poly.pdbx_seq_one_letter_code
_entity_poly.pdbx_strand_id
1 'polypeptide(L)'
;MSRIGKKAIALPKGVTASVDGQTVKVKGPKGELSVKLVPEVTASVDDKGIHVTPRAEMEKAPQMWGLSRTLVNNLVAGVTTGFTQKLEIQGVGYRAAVQGKNLNLQLGFSHDVPYAIPPGITITTEKPTMISVSGIDKQLVGQVAAEIRSWRPPEPYKGKGVRYEGEYVRRKEGKKK
;
A
#
# COMPACT_ATOMS: atom_id res chain seq x y z
N MET A 1 -21.50 9.31 -13.96
CA MET A 1 -20.72 8.18 -14.54
C MET A 1 -19.23 8.34 -14.23
N SER A 2 -18.54 7.27 -13.78
CA SER A 2 -17.12 7.32 -13.40
C SER A 2 -16.21 7.43 -14.63
N ARG A 3 -15.40 8.51 -14.72
CA ARG A 3 -14.37 8.65 -15.77
C ARG A 3 -13.25 7.60 -15.62
N ILE A 4 -12.95 7.19 -14.40
CA ILE A 4 -11.94 6.18 -14.08
C ILE A 4 -12.43 4.78 -14.47
N GLY A 5 -13.68 4.45 -14.12
CA GLY A 5 -14.27 3.15 -14.39
C GLY A 5 -14.29 2.77 -15.87
N LYS A 6 -14.50 3.75 -16.75
CA LYS A 6 -14.55 3.52 -18.22
C LYS A 6 -13.22 3.11 -18.86
N LYS A 7 -12.09 3.39 -18.20
CA LYS A 7 -10.77 3.08 -18.76
C LYS A 7 -10.46 1.60 -18.59
N ALA A 8 -10.19 0.89 -19.68
CA ALA A 8 -9.64 -0.44 -19.66
C ALA A 8 -8.33 -0.48 -18.89
N ILE A 9 -8.05 -1.61 -18.23
CA ILE A 9 -6.80 -1.85 -17.53
C ILE A 9 -5.91 -2.66 -18.47
N ALA A 10 -4.92 -2.02 -19.08
CA ALA A 10 -3.99 -2.68 -19.96
C ALA A 10 -3.17 -3.74 -19.21
N LEU A 11 -2.97 -4.89 -19.83
CA LEU A 11 -2.13 -5.96 -19.34
C LEU A 11 -0.73 -5.80 -19.93
N PRO A 12 0.31 -5.54 -19.11
CA PRO A 12 1.69 -5.51 -19.60
C PRO A 12 2.15 -6.89 -20.06
N LYS A 13 3.21 -6.94 -20.88
CA LYS A 13 3.81 -8.22 -21.32
C LYS A 13 4.23 -9.06 -20.11
N GLY A 14 3.86 -10.33 -20.11
CA GLY A 14 4.16 -11.27 -19.03
C GLY A 14 3.18 -11.25 -17.85
N VAL A 15 2.08 -10.50 -17.96
CA VAL A 15 0.98 -10.53 -16.99
C VAL A 15 -0.22 -11.25 -17.60
N THR A 16 -0.75 -12.23 -16.88
CA THR A 16 -1.96 -12.95 -17.23
C THR A 16 -3.05 -12.65 -16.21
N ALA A 17 -4.26 -12.50 -16.70
CA ALA A 17 -5.43 -12.27 -15.85
C ALA A 17 -6.50 -13.32 -16.14
N SER A 18 -7.20 -13.76 -15.12
CA SER A 18 -8.35 -14.63 -15.19
C SER A 18 -9.47 -14.11 -14.30
N VAL A 19 -10.69 -14.29 -14.75
CA VAL A 19 -11.90 -13.92 -14.00
C VAL A 19 -12.68 -15.19 -13.73
N ASP A 20 -12.91 -15.46 -12.45
CA ASP A 20 -13.70 -16.59 -11.98
C ASP A 20 -14.88 -16.04 -11.16
N GLY A 21 -16.02 -15.88 -11.83
CA GLY A 21 -17.21 -15.25 -11.26
C GLY A 21 -16.94 -13.82 -10.81
N GLN A 22 -16.86 -13.60 -9.51
CA GLN A 22 -16.56 -12.30 -8.87
C GLN A 22 -15.10 -12.14 -8.48
N THR A 23 -14.26 -13.15 -8.69
CA THR A 23 -12.86 -13.11 -8.30
C THR A 23 -11.98 -12.86 -9.52
N VAL A 24 -11.20 -11.79 -9.47
CA VAL A 24 -10.18 -11.48 -10.47
C VAL A 24 -8.83 -11.93 -9.92
N LYS A 25 -8.16 -12.79 -10.66
CA LYS A 25 -6.81 -13.28 -10.37
C LYS A 25 -5.84 -12.71 -11.40
N VAL A 26 -4.74 -12.17 -10.95
CA VAL A 26 -3.70 -11.60 -11.82
C VAL A 26 -2.37 -12.22 -11.43
N LYS A 27 -1.68 -12.79 -12.42
CA LYS A 27 -0.38 -13.40 -12.26
C LYS A 27 0.65 -12.65 -13.11
N GLY A 28 1.77 -12.30 -12.52
CA GLY A 28 2.86 -11.58 -13.17
C GLY A 28 4.24 -12.01 -12.69
N PRO A 29 5.29 -11.30 -13.11
CA PRO A 29 6.67 -11.67 -12.82
C PRO A 29 7.02 -11.64 -11.32
N LYS A 30 6.33 -10.83 -10.52
CA LYS A 30 6.58 -10.72 -9.07
C LYS A 30 5.71 -11.63 -8.21
N GLY A 31 4.69 -12.26 -8.78
CA GLY A 31 3.80 -13.16 -8.04
C GLY A 31 2.39 -13.15 -8.57
N GLU A 32 1.48 -13.64 -7.76
CA GLU A 32 0.06 -13.75 -8.05
C GLU A 32 -0.75 -13.06 -6.95
N LEU A 33 -1.73 -12.29 -7.35
CA LEU A 33 -2.70 -11.65 -6.47
C LEU A 33 -4.12 -11.90 -6.96
N SER A 34 -5.06 -11.90 -6.02
CA SER A 34 -6.48 -12.01 -6.33
C SER A 34 -7.30 -11.02 -5.53
N VAL A 35 -8.40 -10.57 -6.10
CA VAL A 35 -9.38 -9.73 -5.41
C VAL A 35 -10.79 -10.22 -5.72
N LYS A 36 -11.63 -10.29 -4.70
CA LYS A 36 -13.05 -10.53 -4.85
C LYS A 36 -13.75 -9.20 -5.03
N LEU A 37 -14.36 -9.02 -6.18
CA LEU A 37 -15.14 -7.83 -6.50
C LEU A 37 -16.49 -7.88 -5.79
N VAL A 38 -17.06 -6.71 -5.55
CA VAL A 38 -18.42 -6.56 -5.01
C VAL A 38 -19.46 -6.98 -6.07
N PRO A 39 -20.63 -7.45 -5.66
CA PRO A 39 -21.66 -7.95 -6.60
C PRO A 39 -22.20 -6.91 -7.56
N GLU A 40 -22.05 -5.61 -7.25
CA GLU A 40 -22.52 -4.48 -8.06
C GLU A 40 -21.74 -4.27 -9.35
N VAL A 41 -20.61 -4.97 -9.53
CA VAL A 41 -19.77 -4.87 -10.72
C VAL A 41 -19.44 -6.24 -11.28
N THR A 42 -19.15 -6.28 -12.59
CA THR A 42 -18.63 -7.45 -13.27
C THR A 42 -17.29 -7.12 -13.92
N ALA A 43 -16.40 -8.10 -14.01
CA ALA A 43 -15.15 -7.97 -14.74
C ALA A 43 -15.14 -8.93 -15.94
N SER A 44 -14.56 -8.50 -17.05
CA SER A 44 -14.24 -9.31 -18.21
C SER A 44 -12.80 -9.08 -18.64
N VAL A 45 -12.20 -10.09 -19.24
CA VAL A 45 -10.84 -10.02 -19.80
C VAL A 45 -10.95 -10.13 -21.30
N ASP A 46 -10.42 -9.13 -22.00
CA ASP A 46 -10.34 -9.07 -23.45
C ASP A 46 -8.87 -8.90 -23.89
N ASP A 47 -8.62 -8.99 -25.19
CA ASP A 47 -7.28 -8.78 -25.77
C ASP A 47 -6.67 -7.40 -25.45
N LYS A 48 -7.52 -6.42 -25.14
CA LYS A 48 -7.12 -5.05 -24.77
C LYS A 48 -6.86 -4.88 -23.27
N GLY A 49 -7.19 -5.87 -22.45
CA GLY A 49 -7.01 -5.84 -21.01
C GLY A 49 -8.24 -6.24 -20.21
N ILE A 50 -8.29 -5.78 -18.97
CA ILE A 50 -9.40 -6.05 -18.05
C ILE A 50 -10.39 -4.90 -18.10
N HIS A 51 -11.66 -5.23 -18.34
CA HIS A 51 -12.77 -4.30 -18.27
C HIS A 51 -13.62 -4.57 -17.05
N VAL A 52 -13.94 -3.51 -16.32
CA VAL A 52 -14.89 -3.56 -15.20
C VAL A 52 -16.14 -2.80 -15.59
N THR A 53 -17.29 -3.43 -15.50
CA THR A 53 -18.59 -2.85 -15.87
C THR A 53 -19.53 -2.82 -14.66
N PRO A 54 -20.29 -1.73 -14.45
CA PRO A 54 -21.30 -1.68 -13.40
C PRO A 54 -22.54 -2.47 -13.85
N ARG A 55 -23.20 -3.13 -12.91
CA ARG A 55 -24.52 -3.74 -13.14
C ARG A 55 -25.59 -2.67 -13.07
N ALA A 56 -26.31 -2.45 -14.16
CA ALA A 56 -27.30 -1.36 -14.27
C ALA A 56 -28.46 -1.48 -13.25
N GLU A 57 -28.74 -2.68 -12.80
CA GLU A 57 -29.83 -2.99 -11.86
C GLU A 57 -29.56 -2.57 -10.41
N MET A 58 -28.30 -2.26 -10.07
CA MET A 58 -27.89 -1.95 -8.70
C MET A 58 -27.61 -0.45 -8.51
N GLU A 59 -28.31 0.17 -7.57
CA GLU A 59 -28.21 1.61 -7.28
C GLU A 59 -26.77 2.05 -6.93
N LYS A 60 -26.03 1.21 -6.20
CA LYS A 60 -24.64 1.51 -5.77
C LYS A 60 -23.58 1.19 -6.81
N ALA A 61 -23.94 0.56 -7.94
CA ALA A 61 -22.99 0.15 -8.96
C ALA A 61 -22.11 1.29 -9.52
N PRO A 62 -22.62 2.52 -9.78
CA PRO A 62 -21.79 3.62 -10.25
C PRO A 62 -20.70 4.05 -9.26
N GLN A 63 -20.97 3.93 -7.95
CA GLN A 63 -20.04 4.27 -6.87
C GLN A 63 -18.93 3.20 -6.76
N MET A 64 -19.32 1.92 -6.81
CA MET A 64 -18.42 0.78 -6.69
C MET A 64 -17.57 0.56 -7.94
N TRP A 65 -18.01 1.05 -9.09
CA TRP A 65 -17.32 0.87 -10.37
C TRP A 65 -15.89 1.43 -10.37
N GLY A 66 -15.71 2.67 -9.96
CA GLY A 66 -14.40 3.32 -9.88
C GLY A 66 -13.47 2.67 -8.86
N LEU A 67 -14.01 2.27 -7.70
CA LEU A 67 -13.27 1.56 -6.66
C LEU A 67 -12.76 0.20 -7.20
N SER A 68 -13.66 -0.61 -7.72
CA SER A 68 -13.33 -1.96 -8.23
C SER A 68 -12.30 -1.91 -9.35
N ARG A 69 -12.44 -0.96 -10.29
CA ARG A 69 -11.46 -0.74 -11.35
C ARG A 69 -10.08 -0.39 -10.77
N THR A 70 -10.04 0.46 -9.75
CA THR A 70 -8.77 0.86 -9.11
C THR A 70 -8.12 -0.31 -8.36
N LEU A 71 -8.91 -1.14 -7.67
CA LEU A 71 -8.42 -2.35 -7.01
C LEU A 71 -7.77 -3.31 -8.02
N VAL A 72 -8.46 -3.60 -9.14
CA VAL A 72 -7.90 -4.46 -10.20
C VAL A 72 -6.63 -3.86 -10.82
N ASN A 73 -6.62 -2.54 -11.06
CA ASN A 73 -5.42 -1.87 -11.55
C ASN A 73 -4.24 -1.97 -10.58
N ASN A 74 -4.50 -1.90 -9.27
CA ASN A 74 -3.47 -2.10 -8.25
C ASN A 74 -2.91 -3.53 -8.26
N LEU A 75 -3.73 -4.56 -8.55
CA LEU A 75 -3.23 -5.93 -8.72
C LEU A 75 -2.24 -6.00 -9.88
N VAL A 76 -2.61 -5.46 -11.05
CA VAL A 76 -1.73 -5.48 -12.25
C VAL A 76 -0.43 -4.74 -11.97
N ALA A 77 -0.47 -3.55 -11.37
CA ALA A 77 0.72 -2.79 -11.00
C ALA A 77 1.57 -3.53 -9.95
N GLY A 78 0.93 -4.16 -8.96
CA GLY A 78 1.60 -4.90 -7.90
C GLY A 78 2.40 -6.09 -8.41
N VAL A 79 1.81 -6.91 -9.27
CA VAL A 79 2.51 -8.09 -9.82
C VAL A 79 3.55 -7.72 -10.90
N THR A 80 3.53 -6.50 -11.41
CA THR A 80 4.48 -6.00 -12.42
C THR A 80 5.66 -5.29 -11.77
N THR A 81 5.41 -4.12 -11.19
CA THR A 81 6.43 -3.26 -10.58
C THR A 81 6.53 -3.42 -9.07
N GLY A 82 5.43 -3.76 -8.42
CA GLY A 82 5.29 -3.74 -6.97
C GLY A 82 5.06 -2.33 -6.44
N PHE A 83 4.91 -2.24 -5.12
CA PHE A 83 4.76 -0.98 -4.40
C PHE A 83 5.85 -0.84 -3.36
N THR A 84 6.31 0.39 -3.16
CA THR A 84 7.30 0.73 -2.14
C THR A 84 6.84 1.99 -1.42
N GLN A 85 6.80 1.93 -0.11
CA GLN A 85 6.54 3.07 0.76
C GLN A 85 7.76 3.31 1.63
N LYS A 86 8.27 4.54 1.60
CA LYS A 86 9.43 4.93 2.40
C LYS A 86 9.00 5.72 3.63
N LEU A 87 9.65 5.46 4.74
CA LEU A 87 9.47 6.13 6.02
C LEU A 87 10.80 6.72 6.47
N GLU A 88 10.74 7.92 7.06
CA GLU A 88 11.85 8.60 7.67
C GLU A 88 11.66 8.66 9.19
N ILE A 89 12.72 8.38 9.92
CA ILE A 89 12.75 8.49 11.37
C ILE A 89 13.52 9.76 11.74
N GLN A 90 12.90 10.63 12.52
CA GLN A 90 13.55 11.83 13.06
C GLN A 90 13.58 11.77 14.59
N GLY A 91 14.74 12.01 15.16
CA GLY A 91 14.95 12.06 16.61
C GLY A 91 16.35 11.58 16.99
N VAL A 92 16.93 12.23 17.99
CA VAL A 92 18.24 11.82 18.54
C VAL A 92 18.10 10.44 19.18
N GLY A 93 18.95 9.49 18.77
CA GLY A 93 18.93 8.12 19.27
C GLY A 93 17.84 7.24 18.67
N TYR A 94 16.98 7.78 17.79
CA TYR A 94 15.97 6.96 17.09
C TYR A 94 16.61 6.21 15.94
N ARG A 95 16.36 4.91 15.86
CA ARG A 95 16.90 4.06 14.81
C ARG A 95 16.02 2.85 14.54
N ALA A 96 16.15 2.28 13.36
CA ALA A 96 15.53 1.04 12.94
C ALA A 96 16.58 0.09 12.35
N ALA A 97 16.42 -1.18 12.61
CA ALA A 97 17.25 -2.24 12.03
C ALA A 97 16.43 -3.49 11.76
N VAL A 98 16.61 -4.08 10.60
CA VAL A 98 15.99 -5.37 10.27
C VAL A 98 16.86 -6.49 10.83
N GLN A 99 16.25 -7.37 11.63
CA GLN A 99 16.87 -8.55 12.20
C GLN A 99 16.04 -9.79 11.85
N GLY A 100 16.45 -10.51 10.86
CA GLY A 100 15.75 -11.70 10.38
C GLY A 100 14.33 -11.36 9.88
N LYS A 101 13.30 -11.84 10.57
CA LYS A 101 11.89 -11.60 10.25
C LYS A 101 11.26 -10.43 11.04
N ASN A 102 12.05 -9.73 11.82
CA ASN A 102 11.58 -8.63 12.64
C ASN A 102 12.28 -7.33 12.26
N LEU A 103 11.53 -6.23 12.32
CA LEU A 103 12.06 -4.87 12.31
C LEU A 103 12.13 -4.37 13.75
N ASN A 104 13.34 -4.14 14.27
CA ASN A 104 13.53 -3.57 15.58
C ASN A 104 13.58 -2.05 15.50
N LEU A 105 12.68 -1.41 16.24
CA LEU A 105 12.55 0.04 16.29
C LEU A 105 12.99 0.54 17.68
N GLN A 106 13.92 1.48 17.70
CA GLN A 106 14.28 2.24 18.87
C GLN A 106 13.78 3.67 18.71
N LEU A 107 12.69 3.99 19.38
CA LEU A 107 11.95 5.24 19.20
C LEU A 107 11.85 6.04 20.52
N GLY A 108 12.84 5.89 21.41
CA GLY A 108 12.87 6.61 22.68
C GLY A 108 11.92 6.06 23.74
N PHE A 109 11.51 4.81 23.61
CA PHE A 109 10.88 4.03 24.68
C PHE A 109 11.96 3.39 25.57
N SER A 110 11.55 2.93 26.75
CA SER A 110 12.44 2.19 27.68
C SER A 110 12.79 0.77 27.17
N HIS A 111 12.11 0.31 26.14
CA HIS A 111 12.31 -0.99 25.50
C HIS A 111 12.34 -0.85 23.97
N ASP A 112 12.97 -1.79 23.31
CA ASP A 112 12.91 -1.89 21.85
C ASP A 112 11.51 -2.39 21.42
N VAL A 113 11.06 -1.93 20.26
CA VAL A 113 9.80 -2.36 19.65
C VAL A 113 10.09 -3.32 18.50
N PRO A 114 9.92 -4.64 18.73
CA PRO A 114 10.04 -5.62 17.65
C PRO A 114 8.73 -5.64 16.84
N TYR A 115 8.82 -5.36 15.55
CA TYR A 115 7.71 -5.47 14.62
C TYR A 115 7.91 -6.69 13.73
N ALA A 116 7.02 -7.67 13.82
CA ALA A 116 7.06 -8.87 12.98
C ALA A 116 6.68 -8.52 11.53
N ILE A 117 7.55 -8.82 10.58
CA ILE A 117 7.32 -8.55 9.16
C ILE A 117 6.32 -9.58 8.63
N PRO A 118 5.14 -9.16 8.13
CA PRO A 118 4.16 -10.10 7.59
C PRO A 118 4.66 -10.73 6.28
N PRO A 119 4.18 -11.94 5.93
CA PRO A 119 4.53 -12.59 4.68
C PRO A 119 4.09 -11.74 3.48
N GLY A 120 4.91 -11.72 2.42
CA GLY A 120 4.66 -10.92 1.22
C GLY A 120 5.18 -9.48 1.29
N ILE A 121 5.74 -9.07 2.44
CA ILE A 121 6.39 -7.76 2.62
C ILE A 121 7.89 -7.94 2.80
N THR A 122 8.65 -7.08 2.17
CA THR A 122 10.10 -6.93 2.36
C THR A 122 10.36 -5.55 2.95
N ILE A 123 11.04 -5.53 4.10
CA ILE A 123 11.47 -4.28 4.73
C ILE A 123 12.99 -4.20 4.62
N THR A 124 13.49 -3.05 4.16
CA THR A 124 14.92 -2.76 4.09
C THR A 124 15.22 -1.47 4.83
N THR A 125 16.36 -1.41 5.48
CA THR A 125 16.87 -0.22 6.18
C THR A 125 18.21 0.14 5.54
N GLU A 126 18.20 1.03 4.53
CA GLU A 126 19.42 1.53 3.88
C GLU A 126 20.25 2.37 4.86
N LYS A 127 19.55 3.09 5.71
CA LYS A 127 20.12 3.88 6.82
C LYS A 127 19.30 3.59 8.08
N PRO A 128 19.89 3.71 9.26
CA PRO A 128 19.16 3.51 10.52
C PRO A 128 17.95 4.42 10.70
N THR A 129 17.88 5.51 9.93
CA THR A 129 16.80 6.50 9.95
C THR A 129 15.85 6.40 8.74
N MET A 130 16.07 5.46 7.83
CA MET A 130 15.23 5.28 6.64
C MET A 130 14.76 3.83 6.55
N ILE A 131 13.45 3.66 6.47
CA ILE A 131 12.80 2.35 6.31
C ILE A 131 12.12 2.35 4.94
N SER A 132 12.36 1.31 4.16
CA SER A 132 11.69 1.07 2.89
C SER A 132 10.84 -0.20 3.02
N VAL A 133 9.53 -0.06 2.88
CA VAL A 133 8.55 -1.16 2.91
C VAL A 133 8.11 -1.45 1.50
N SER A 134 8.36 -2.65 1.00
CA SER A 134 8.03 -3.06 -0.37
C SER A 134 7.24 -4.37 -0.40
N GLY A 135 6.37 -4.49 -1.40
CA GLY A 135 5.54 -5.68 -1.60
C GLY A 135 4.71 -5.59 -2.88
N ILE A 136 4.03 -6.68 -3.18
CA ILE A 136 3.15 -6.78 -4.35
C ILE A 136 1.75 -6.23 -4.05
N ASP A 137 1.29 -6.33 -2.81
CA ASP A 137 -0.04 -5.85 -2.39
C ASP A 137 0.06 -4.43 -1.83
N LYS A 138 -0.55 -3.48 -2.54
CA LYS A 138 -0.60 -2.06 -2.15
C LYS A 138 -1.23 -1.85 -0.78
N GLN A 139 -2.30 -2.60 -0.48
CA GLN A 139 -3.02 -2.47 0.78
C GLN A 139 -2.13 -2.92 1.93
N LEU A 140 -1.48 -4.07 1.81
CA LEU A 140 -0.60 -4.61 2.84
C LEU A 140 0.63 -3.72 3.05
N VAL A 141 1.26 -3.22 1.98
CA VAL A 141 2.38 -2.26 2.07
C VAL A 141 1.96 -1.00 2.83
N GLY A 142 0.79 -0.45 2.50
CA GLY A 142 0.24 0.74 3.18
C GLY A 142 -0.10 0.48 4.64
N GLN A 143 -0.67 -0.68 4.95
CA GLN A 143 -0.99 -1.12 6.30
C GLN A 143 0.26 -1.20 7.19
N VAL A 144 1.27 -1.93 6.73
CA VAL A 144 2.56 -2.09 7.43
C VAL A 144 3.24 -0.74 7.67
N ALA A 145 3.28 0.12 6.66
CA ALA A 145 3.85 1.45 6.80
C ALA A 145 3.09 2.31 7.83
N ALA A 146 1.77 2.23 7.85
CA ALA A 146 0.93 2.94 8.82
C ALA A 146 1.12 2.39 10.24
N GLU A 147 1.23 1.09 10.41
CA GLU A 147 1.50 0.45 11.71
C GLU A 147 2.86 0.89 12.26
N ILE A 148 3.93 0.85 11.44
CA ILE A 148 5.26 1.33 11.86
C ILE A 148 5.20 2.80 12.28
N ARG A 149 4.52 3.66 11.49
CA ARG A 149 4.35 5.08 11.81
C ARG A 149 3.55 5.29 13.10
N SER A 150 2.57 4.45 13.40
CA SER A 150 1.69 4.59 14.57
C SER A 150 2.42 4.42 15.91
N TRP A 151 3.54 3.71 15.95
CA TRP A 151 4.34 3.55 17.18
C TRP A 151 4.85 4.88 17.71
N ARG A 152 5.28 5.79 16.83
CA ARG A 152 5.73 7.11 17.22
C ARG A 152 5.45 8.11 16.11
N PRO A 153 4.22 8.61 15.99
CA PRO A 153 3.88 9.61 14.97
C PRO A 153 4.67 10.90 15.19
N PRO A 154 4.92 11.69 14.14
CA PRO A 154 5.69 12.92 14.26
C PRO A 154 4.97 13.93 15.17
N GLU A 155 5.71 14.47 16.13
CA GLU A 155 5.18 15.46 17.06
C GLU A 155 5.25 16.89 16.46
N PRO A 156 4.36 17.81 16.86
CA PRO A 156 4.19 19.10 16.18
C PRO A 156 5.24 20.17 16.56
N TYR A 157 6.11 19.92 17.52
CA TYR A 157 7.05 20.95 18.01
C TYR A 157 8.42 20.82 17.34
N LYS A 158 9.10 19.70 17.49
CA LYS A 158 10.42 19.41 16.90
C LYS A 158 10.34 18.48 15.70
N GLY A 159 9.18 17.86 15.45
CA GLY A 159 8.96 16.92 14.35
C GLY A 159 9.60 15.55 14.57
N LYS A 160 9.89 15.19 15.84
CA LYS A 160 10.42 13.88 16.20
C LYS A 160 9.36 12.80 15.97
N GLY A 161 9.76 11.67 15.45
CA GLY A 161 8.90 10.52 15.21
C GLY A 161 9.15 9.88 13.85
N VAL A 162 8.30 8.95 13.47
CA VAL A 162 8.29 8.28 12.18
C VAL A 162 7.29 8.96 11.27
N ARG A 163 7.72 9.38 10.08
CA ARG A 163 6.88 10.02 9.07
C ARG A 163 7.07 9.35 7.71
N TYR A 164 6.15 9.56 6.80
CA TYR A 164 6.34 9.20 5.40
C TYR A 164 7.41 10.11 4.75
N GLU A 165 8.12 9.58 3.77
CA GLU A 165 9.04 10.39 2.97
C GLU A 165 8.29 11.56 2.33
N GLY A 166 8.76 12.80 2.56
CA GLY A 166 8.09 14.00 2.06
C GLY A 166 6.83 14.42 2.80
N GLU A 167 6.46 13.78 3.89
CA GLU A 167 5.29 14.20 4.70
C GLU A 167 5.53 15.56 5.34
N TYR A 168 4.63 16.51 5.06
CA TYR A 168 4.64 17.80 5.74
C TYR A 168 4.05 17.67 7.14
N VAL A 169 4.88 17.94 8.14
CA VAL A 169 4.45 17.97 9.55
C VAL A 169 4.17 19.42 9.96
N ARG A 170 2.89 19.74 10.25
CA ARG A 170 2.51 21.05 10.73
C ARG A 170 3.16 21.30 12.09
N ARG A 171 4.01 22.32 12.17
CA ARG A 171 4.66 22.73 13.40
C ARG A 171 3.84 23.75 14.17
N LYS A 172 3.87 23.63 15.49
CA LYS A 172 3.33 24.60 16.44
C LYS A 172 4.48 25.32 17.13
N GLU A 173 4.24 26.58 17.49
CA GLU A 173 5.18 27.31 18.35
C GLU A 173 5.06 26.78 19.79
N GLY A 174 6.21 26.62 20.46
CA GLY A 174 6.23 26.31 21.87
C GLY A 174 5.77 27.50 22.71
N LYS A 175 5.54 27.26 24.00
CA LYS A 175 5.20 28.32 24.94
C LYS A 175 6.31 29.36 24.93
N LYS A 176 6.03 30.63 24.60
CA LYS A 176 6.94 31.73 24.81
C LYS A 176 7.05 31.96 26.34
N LYS A 177 8.30 32.04 26.84
CA LYS A 177 8.54 32.45 28.22
C LYS A 177 8.20 33.92 28.38
#